data_01040bbc58663b5de31c62fc9dbcace2
#
_entry.id   01040bbc58663b5de31c62fc9dbcace2
#
_cell.length_a   1.000
_cell.length_b   1.000
_cell.length_c   1.000
_cell.angle_alpha   90.00
_cell.angle_beta   90.00
_cell.angle_gamma   90.00
#
_symmetry.space_group_name_H-M   'P 1'
#
loop_
_entity.id
_entity.type
_entity.pdbx_description
1 polymer ?
#
loop_
_entity_poly.entity_id
_entity_poly.type
_entity_poly.pdbx_seq_one_letter_code
_entity_poly.pdbx_strand_id
1 'polypeptide(L)'
;MSAPIESNRPTPEELRRRLVEKLRGDGVLRDAAVERALRTVPRHLFLPGVPFNDAYSDNAILTHEEDGIPTSSASQPAIVAIMLQQLGIAPDMHVLEIGAGTGYNAALLAELVGPSGHVTTIDIGEDIAAEARAHLDAAGYQRVRVIHGDGAAGCLDEAPYDRIELTVGATDLTPAWFEQLAEGGMITLPLWLGISDASVALRKVSGALYSESLAPCGFMRLRGSEKSAVQWVPLANGLAMGSEDAAKLAEPVSKLLASRPRRRIRLNFDPTVMHWLGLRGLRLVVLGPEPKRRSFARPRVRYGVYAEGADGPSLSVFAARMPMLVSFGGTEAERQVLEEAARWDATRRIPIERWHITAWPHYTGIELPPQRARVYRQVRRYFTYDIAMDG
;
A
#
# COMPACT_ATOMS: atom_id res chain seq x y z
N MET A 1 3.38 36.21 -44.56
CA MET A 1 4.29 35.40 -43.73
C MET A 1 3.68 35.31 -42.34
N SER A 2 2.98 34.19 -42.06
CA SER A 2 2.41 33.96 -40.75
C SER A 2 3.51 33.35 -39.88
N ALA A 3 3.78 34.00 -38.73
CA ALA A 3 4.69 33.46 -37.71
C ALA A 3 4.17 32.09 -37.24
N PRO A 4 5.05 31.12 -36.99
CA PRO A 4 4.62 29.84 -36.43
C PRO A 4 4.04 30.10 -35.05
N ILE A 5 2.84 29.57 -34.82
CA ILE A 5 2.24 29.48 -33.47
C ILE A 5 3.15 28.52 -32.71
N GLU A 6 4.11 29.06 -31.94
CA GLU A 6 4.84 28.27 -30.96
C GLU A 6 3.81 27.57 -30.08
N SER A 7 3.87 26.25 -30.10
CA SER A 7 2.92 25.41 -29.35
C SER A 7 3.11 25.73 -27.85
N ASN A 8 2.10 26.36 -27.27
CA ASN A 8 2.01 26.73 -25.84
C ASN A 8 1.84 25.46 -24.96
N ARG A 9 2.68 24.44 -25.20
CA ARG A 9 2.72 23.23 -24.37
C ARG A 9 3.63 23.48 -23.19
N PRO A 10 3.17 23.20 -21.98
CA PRO A 10 4.00 23.42 -20.79
C PRO A 10 5.25 22.53 -20.83
N THR A 11 6.37 23.08 -20.36
CA THR A 11 7.62 22.33 -20.22
C THR A 11 7.54 21.30 -19.09
N PRO A 12 8.42 20.29 -19.09
CA PRO A 12 8.50 19.33 -17.98
C PRO A 12 8.71 20.01 -16.61
N GLU A 13 9.48 21.10 -16.57
CA GLU A 13 9.75 21.89 -15.36
C GLU A 13 8.49 22.58 -14.87
N GLU A 14 7.72 23.17 -15.78
CA GLU A 14 6.45 23.82 -15.46
C GLU A 14 5.43 22.78 -14.92
N LEU A 15 5.36 21.61 -15.56
CA LEU A 15 4.47 20.54 -15.14
C LEU A 15 4.86 20.00 -13.75
N ARG A 16 6.17 19.82 -13.49
CA ARG A 16 6.70 19.44 -12.18
C ARG A 16 6.33 20.47 -11.13
N ARG A 17 6.53 21.75 -11.40
CA ARG A 17 6.14 22.82 -10.49
C ARG A 17 4.64 22.80 -10.18
N ARG A 18 3.77 22.64 -11.19
CA ARG A 18 2.32 22.54 -11.03
C ARG A 18 1.91 21.34 -10.17
N LEU A 19 2.53 20.17 -10.37
CA LEU A 19 2.29 19.00 -9.53
C LEU A 19 2.63 19.28 -8.06
N VAL A 20 3.80 19.87 -7.77
CA VAL A 20 4.21 20.19 -6.40
C VAL A 20 3.26 21.23 -5.77
N GLU A 21 2.87 22.25 -6.51
CA GLU A 21 1.90 23.26 -6.05
C GLU A 21 0.54 22.64 -5.76
N LYS A 22 0.09 21.69 -6.59
CA LYS A 22 -1.14 20.93 -6.34
C LYS A 22 -1.05 20.14 -5.04
N LEU A 23 0.03 19.35 -4.84
CA LEU A 23 0.20 18.53 -3.62
C LEU A 23 0.25 19.40 -2.35
N ARG A 24 0.84 20.60 -2.42
CA ARG A 24 0.79 21.58 -1.32
C ARG A 24 -0.62 22.11 -1.10
N GLY A 25 -1.30 22.51 -2.17
CA GLY A 25 -2.66 23.04 -2.10
C GLY A 25 -3.67 22.04 -1.54
N ASP A 26 -3.48 20.77 -1.85
CA ASP A 26 -4.29 19.64 -1.32
C ASP A 26 -3.93 19.30 0.15
N GLY A 27 -2.91 19.94 0.74
CA GLY A 27 -2.45 19.69 2.11
C GLY A 27 -1.71 18.35 2.29
N VAL A 28 -1.35 17.69 1.20
CA VAL A 28 -0.60 16.43 1.19
C VAL A 28 0.87 16.68 1.49
N LEU A 29 1.47 17.67 0.85
CA LEU A 29 2.88 18.01 0.96
C LEU A 29 3.08 19.13 1.98
N ARG A 30 3.77 18.82 3.10
CA ARG A 30 3.98 19.72 4.24
C ARG A 30 5.44 19.86 4.62
N ASP A 31 6.27 18.88 4.27
CA ASP A 31 7.71 18.87 4.56
C ASP A 31 8.50 19.60 3.46
N ALA A 32 9.32 20.57 3.87
CA ALA A 32 10.09 21.40 2.94
C ALA A 32 11.23 20.62 2.25
N ALA A 33 11.79 19.59 2.87
CA ALA A 33 12.85 18.78 2.26
C ALA A 33 12.24 17.88 1.18
N VAL A 34 11.11 17.25 1.46
CA VAL A 34 10.36 16.44 0.48
C VAL A 34 9.89 17.32 -0.69
N GLU A 35 9.43 18.56 -0.41
CA GLU A 35 9.08 19.51 -1.47
C GLU A 35 10.28 19.84 -2.37
N ARG A 36 11.44 20.11 -1.80
CA ARG A 36 12.66 20.36 -2.60
C ARG A 36 13.04 19.15 -3.45
N ALA A 37 13.02 17.94 -2.88
CA ALA A 37 13.31 16.72 -3.63
C ALA A 37 12.36 16.54 -4.83
N LEU A 38 11.05 16.68 -4.63
CA LEU A 38 10.04 16.61 -5.71
C LEU A 38 10.22 17.71 -6.78
N ARG A 39 10.72 18.90 -6.41
CA ARG A 39 11.05 19.98 -7.34
C ARG A 39 12.33 19.71 -8.11
N THR A 40 13.28 18.98 -7.52
CA THR A 40 14.59 18.68 -8.11
C THR A 40 14.51 17.49 -9.07
N VAL A 41 13.99 16.35 -8.62
CA VAL A 41 14.02 15.10 -9.39
C VAL A 41 13.10 15.14 -10.61
N PRO A 42 13.62 14.97 -11.84
CA PRO A 42 12.83 15.05 -13.06
C PRO A 42 12.09 13.73 -13.33
N ARG A 43 10.87 13.59 -12.80
CA ARG A 43 10.06 12.35 -12.85
C ARG A 43 9.95 11.76 -14.28
N HIS A 44 9.88 12.58 -15.30
CA HIS A 44 9.74 12.13 -16.69
C HIS A 44 10.95 11.32 -17.20
N LEU A 45 12.15 11.49 -16.61
CA LEU A 45 13.32 10.67 -16.94
C LEU A 45 13.21 9.22 -16.45
N PHE A 46 12.33 8.99 -15.48
CA PHE A 46 12.01 7.67 -14.94
C PHE A 46 10.77 7.04 -15.61
N LEU A 47 10.24 7.68 -16.64
CA LEU A 47 9.02 7.29 -17.36
C LEU A 47 9.21 7.50 -18.87
N PRO A 48 10.21 6.85 -19.50
CA PRO A 48 10.46 7.01 -20.92
C PRO A 48 9.24 6.61 -21.75
N GLY A 49 8.92 7.42 -22.77
CA GLY A 49 7.75 7.18 -23.62
C GLY A 49 6.39 7.62 -23.06
N VAL A 50 6.31 8.00 -21.79
CA VAL A 50 5.09 8.53 -21.18
C VAL A 50 4.98 10.03 -21.51
N PRO A 51 3.81 10.52 -22.00
CA PRO A 51 3.60 11.95 -22.22
C PRO A 51 3.83 12.76 -20.94
N PHE A 52 4.47 13.93 -21.04
CA PHE A 52 4.83 14.74 -19.88
C PHE A 52 3.64 15.10 -18.99
N ASN A 53 2.47 15.37 -19.58
CA ASN A 53 1.26 15.66 -18.80
C ASN A 53 0.85 14.46 -17.92
N ASP A 54 1.03 13.24 -18.42
CA ASP A 54 0.71 12.02 -17.66
C ASP A 54 1.80 11.74 -16.62
N ALA A 55 3.09 11.90 -16.98
CA ALA A 55 4.21 11.73 -16.07
C ALA A 55 4.13 12.65 -14.84
N TYR A 56 3.59 13.87 -15.01
CA TYR A 56 3.39 14.85 -13.94
C TYR A 56 1.93 14.95 -13.45
N SER A 57 1.08 13.98 -13.81
CA SER A 57 -0.22 13.82 -13.18
C SER A 57 -0.09 13.17 -11.80
N ASP A 58 -1.06 13.45 -10.90
CA ASP A 58 -1.11 12.78 -9.60
C ASP A 58 -1.84 11.42 -9.72
N ASN A 59 -1.31 10.55 -10.59
CA ASN A 59 -1.79 9.19 -10.81
C ASN A 59 -0.63 8.19 -10.77
N ALA A 60 -0.94 6.94 -10.41
CA ALA A 60 -0.03 5.83 -10.63
C ALA A 60 0.01 5.48 -12.12
N ILE A 61 1.19 5.12 -12.63
CA ILE A 61 1.43 4.78 -14.04
C ILE A 61 1.97 3.36 -14.09
N LEU A 62 1.24 2.46 -14.78
CA LEU A 62 1.72 1.10 -15.03
C LEU A 62 2.96 1.14 -15.91
N THR A 63 4.01 0.43 -15.50
CA THR A 63 5.28 0.35 -16.25
C THR A 63 5.56 -1.05 -16.77
N HIS A 64 5.23 -2.09 -16.00
CA HIS A 64 5.43 -3.49 -16.42
C HIS A 64 4.21 -4.34 -16.12
N GLU A 65 3.98 -5.30 -17.00
CA GLU A 65 3.00 -6.39 -16.80
C GLU A 65 3.55 -7.70 -17.37
N GLU A 66 3.25 -8.79 -16.69
CA GLU A 66 3.56 -10.15 -17.14
C GLU A 66 2.24 -10.91 -17.32
N ASP A 67 2.01 -11.50 -18.48
CA ASP A 67 0.76 -12.21 -18.82
C ASP A 67 -0.53 -11.37 -18.57
N GLY A 68 -0.45 -10.06 -18.71
CA GLY A 68 -1.53 -9.13 -18.43
C GLY A 68 -1.78 -8.88 -16.92
N ILE A 69 -0.84 -9.25 -16.07
CA ILE A 69 -0.85 -8.97 -14.64
C ILE A 69 0.17 -7.86 -14.36
N PRO A 70 -0.24 -6.72 -13.79
CA PRO A 70 0.68 -5.66 -13.41
C PRO A 70 1.77 -6.14 -12.45
N THR A 71 3.05 -5.89 -12.81
CA THR A 71 4.22 -6.29 -12.00
C THR A 71 5.04 -5.11 -11.53
N SER A 72 4.95 -3.93 -12.19
CA SER A 72 5.57 -2.69 -11.74
C SER A 72 4.75 -1.45 -12.12
N SER A 73 4.85 -0.40 -11.33
CA SER A 73 4.27 0.92 -11.61
C SER A 73 5.07 2.04 -10.97
N ALA A 74 5.07 3.22 -11.59
CA ALA A 74 5.45 4.44 -10.90
C ALA A 74 4.29 4.88 -9.99
N SER A 75 4.53 4.89 -8.68
CA SER A 75 3.52 5.23 -7.67
C SER A 75 2.96 6.64 -7.85
N GLN A 76 1.73 6.86 -7.42
CA GLN A 76 1.08 8.18 -7.40
C GLN A 76 1.92 9.17 -6.59
N PRO A 77 2.21 10.38 -7.10
CA PRO A 77 3.03 11.38 -6.40
C PRO A 77 2.55 11.73 -4.99
N ALA A 78 1.24 11.77 -4.77
CA ALA A 78 0.68 12.05 -3.44
C ALA A 78 1.08 11.02 -2.40
N ILE A 79 0.97 9.71 -2.70
CA ILE A 79 1.35 8.68 -1.74
C ILE A 79 2.86 8.61 -1.54
N VAL A 80 3.67 8.86 -2.58
CA VAL A 80 5.12 9.00 -2.46
C VAL A 80 5.46 10.12 -1.47
N ALA A 81 4.86 11.31 -1.63
CA ALA A 81 5.08 12.43 -0.72
C ALA A 81 4.66 12.11 0.73
N ILE A 82 3.55 11.41 0.93
CA ILE A 82 3.10 10.98 2.27
C ILE A 82 4.13 10.05 2.91
N MET A 83 4.57 9.02 2.19
CA MET A 83 5.48 8.01 2.72
C MET A 83 6.87 8.57 3.03
N LEU A 84 7.42 9.43 2.17
CA LEU A 84 8.69 10.11 2.44
C LEU A 84 8.61 11.01 3.69
N GLN A 85 7.49 11.72 3.89
CA GLN A 85 7.26 12.52 5.10
C GLN A 85 7.12 11.62 6.34
N GLN A 86 6.42 10.49 6.23
CA GLN A 86 6.30 9.51 7.30
C GLN A 86 7.66 8.92 7.68
N LEU A 87 8.52 8.68 6.71
CA LEU A 87 9.84 8.08 6.91
C LEU A 87 10.78 9.03 7.67
N GLY A 88 10.60 10.34 7.55
CA GLY A 88 11.37 11.35 8.30
C GLY A 88 12.88 11.25 8.03
N ILE A 89 13.27 11.41 6.75
CA ILE A 89 14.66 11.30 6.30
C ILE A 89 15.42 12.56 6.65
N ALA A 90 16.65 12.39 7.14
CA ALA A 90 17.61 13.45 7.38
C ALA A 90 18.89 13.25 6.53
N PRO A 91 19.70 14.31 6.33
CA PRO A 91 21.01 14.15 5.70
C PRO A 91 21.88 13.08 6.37
N ASP A 92 22.73 12.48 5.57
CA ASP A 92 23.75 11.48 5.96
C ASP A 92 23.20 10.13 6.41
N MET A 93 21.88 9.90 6.29
CA MET A 93 21.24 8.63 6.64
C MET A 93 21.53 7.52 5.61
N HIS A 94 21.51 6.27 6.12
CA HIS A 94 21.49 5.04 5.32
C HIS A 94 20.06 4.57 5.13
N VAL A 95 19.62 4.47 3.90
CA VAL A 95 18.24 4.12 3.55
C VAL A 95 18.19 2.89 2.65
N LEU A 96 17.31 1.94 3.00
CA LEU A 96 16.94 0.81 2.17
C LEU A 96 15.54 1.03 1.59
N GLU A 97 15.42 0.91 0.28
CA GLU A 97 14.14 0.83 -0.43
C GLU A 97 13.90 -0.59 -0.94
N ILE A 98 12.67 -1.09 -0.79
CA ILE A 98 12.22 -2.37 -1.30
C ILE A 98 11.11 -2.15 -2.32
N GLY A 99 11.40 -2.46 -3.59
CA GLY A 99 10.61 -2.14 -4.76
C GLY A 99 11.20 -0.97 -5.53
N ALA A 100 12.31 -1.17 -6.26
CA ALA A 100 12.96 -0.11 -7.03
C ALA A 100 12.06 0.49 -8.12
N GLY A 101 11.23 -0.35 -8.75
CA GLY A 101 10.33 0.06 -9.80
C GLY A 101 11.07 0.84 -10.89
N THR A 102 10.69 2.09 -11.12
CA THR A 102 11.35 2.96 -12.11
C THR A 102 12.64 3.61 -11.61
N GLY A 103 12.97 3.52 -10.32
CA GLY A 103 14.07 4.25 -9.67
C GLY A 103 13.73 5.68 -9.22
N TYR A 104 12.50 6.15 -9.48
CA TYR A 104 12.10 7.54 -9.15
C TYR A 104 12.12 7.81 -7.64
N ASN A 105 11.60 6.89 -6.83
CA ASN A 105 11.58 7.08 -5.38
C ASN A 105 13.00 6.97 -4.80
N ALA A 106 13.86 6.07 -5.31
CA ALA A 106 15.27 6.00 -4.94
C ALA A 106 16.02 7.32 -5.21
N ALA A 107 15.70 8.02 -6.32
CA ALA A 107 16.27 9.34 -6.61
C ALA A 107 15.78 10.41 -5.61
N LEU A 108 14.50 10.38 -5.19
CA LEU A 108 13.98 11.27 -4.15
C LEU A 108 14.66 11.00 -2.80
N LEU A 109 14.84 9.72 -2.43
CA LEU A 109 15.59 9.33 -1.24
C LEU A 109 17.02 9.85 -1.29
N ALA A 110 17.69 9.75 -2.46
CA ALA A 110 19.03 10.25 -2.64
C ALA A 110 19.15 11.78 -2.49
N GLU A 111 18.17 12.55 -2.95
CA GLU A 111 18.09 14.00 -2.68
C GLU A 111 17.94 14.31 -1.19
N LEU A 112 17.12 13.52 -0.49
CA LEU A 112 16.82 13.75 0.94
C LEU A 112 18.02 13.42 1.83
N VAL A 113 18.74 12.32 1.58
CA VAL A 113 19.92 11.95 2.38
C VAL A 113 21.14 12.80 2.05
N GLY A 114 21.14 13.54 0.94
CA GLY A 114 22.27 14.39 0.53
C GLY A 114 23.50 13.60 0.07
N PRO A 115 24.64 14.27 -0.17
CA PRO A 115 25.82 13.68 -0.80
C PRO A 115 26.56 12.64 0.06
N SER A 116 26.46 12.73 1.37
CA SER A 116 27.13 11.81 2.32
C SER A 116 26.24 10.65 2.76
N GLY A 117 24.94 10.71 2.47
CA GLY A 117 24.01 9.62 2.77
C GLY A 117 24.02 8.53 1.69
N HIS A 118 23.50 7.37 2.03
CA HIS A 118 23.49 6.19 1.17
C HIS A 118 22.08 5.68 0.94
N VAL A 119 21.80 5.30 -0.31
CA VAL A 119 20.52 4.69 -0.70
C VAL A 119 20.81 3.38 -1.42
N THR A 120 20.23 2.30 -0.89
CA THR A 120 20.17 1.00 -1.55
C THR A 120 18.74 0.72 -1.92
N THR A 121 18.48 0.32 -3.16
CA THR A 121 17.15 -0.09 -3.64
C THR A 121 17.19 -1.49 -4.22
N ILE A 122 16.17 -2.29 -3.95
CA ILE A 122 16.08 -3.70 -4.35
C ILE A 122 14.80 -3.91 -5.17
N ASP A 123 14.91 -4.65 -6.27
CA ASP A 123 13.75 -5.20 -6.98
C ASP A 123 13.97 -6.67 -7.32
N ILE A 124 12.88 -7.43 -7.31
CA ILE A 124 12.89 -8.85 -7.64
C ILE A 124 12.88 -9.11 -9.15
N GLY A 125 12.44 -8.14 -9.95
CA GLY A 125 12.49 -8.18 -11.42
C GLY A 125 13.88 -7.77 -11.91
N GLU A 126 14.58 -8.67 -12.62
CA GLU A 126 15.93 -8.37 -13.16
C GLU A 126 15.88 -7.22 -14.15
N ASP A 127 14.91 -7.24 -15.07
CA ASP A 127 14.65 -6.18 -16.04
C ASP A 127 14.29 -4.85 -15.36
N ILE A 128 13.43 -4.88 -14.34
CA ILE A 128 13.02 -3.71 -13.57
C ILE A 128 14.23 -3.09 -12.85
N ALA A 129 15.05 -3.91 -12.19
CA ALA A 129 16.26 -3.43 -11.53
C ALA A 129 17.27 -2.82 -12.52
N ALA A 130 17.44 -3.44 -13.70
CA ALA A 130 18.31 -2.92 -14.75
C ALA A 130 17.79 -1.58 -15.31
N GLU A 131 16.49 -1.45 -15.55
CA GLU A 131 15.89 -0.19 -15.99
C GLU A 131 15.99 0.90 -14.91
N ALA A 132 15.72 0.58 -13.64
CA ALA A 132 15.90 1.53 -12.53
C ALA A 132 17.35 2.06 -12.51
N ARG A 133 18.35 1.19 -12.68
CA ARG A 133 19.76 1.59 -12.77
C ARG A 133 19.98 2.57 -13.93
N ALA A 134 19.50 2.22 -15.13
CA ALA A 134 19.65 3.06 -16.31
C ALA A 134 18.99 4.45 -16.15
N HIS A 135 17.79 4.50 -15.57
CA HIS A 135 17.09 5.76 -15.31
C HIS A 135 17.82 6.63 -14.26
N LEU A 136 18.31 6.01 -13.19
CA LEU A 136 19.08 6.68 -12.15
C LEU A 136 20.38 7.26 -12.72
N ASP A 137 21.07 6.52 -13.58
CA ASP A 137 22.29 6.98 -14.24
C ASP A 137 22.02 8.17 -15.16
N ALA A 138 20.97 8.08 -15.97
CA ALA A 138 20.56 9.15 -16.88
C ALA A 138 20.11 10.42 -16.14
N ALA A 139 19.57 10.26 -14.95
CA ALA A 139 19.12 11.36 -14.10
C ALA A 139 20.21 11.92 -13.16
N GLY A 140 21.43 11.35 -13.15
CA GLY A 140 22.56 11.83 -12.35
C GLY A 140 22.67 11.22 -10.95
N TYR A 141 21.97 10.11 -10.68
CA TYR A 141 21.94 9.44 -9.37
C TYR A 141 22.75 8.14 -9.33
N GLN A 142 23.97 8.13 -9.93
CA GLN A 142 24.86 6.96 -10.01
C GLN A 142 25.24 6.40 -8.63
N ARG A 143 25.20 7.21 -7.58
CA ARG A 143 25.52 6.82 -6.21
C ARG A 143 24.46 5.93 -5.54
N VAL A 144 23.25 5.84 -6.09
CA VAL A 144 22.23 4.92 -5.60
C VAL A 144 22.65 3.49 -5.95
N ARG A 145 22.71 2.60 -4.97
CA ARG A 145 22.97 1.17 -5.19
C ARG A 145 21.68 0.47 -5.58
N VAL A 146 21.63 -0.13 -6.76
CA VAL A 146 20.49 -0.94 -7.22
C VAL A 146 20.87 -2.41 -7.15
N ILE A 147 20.00 -3.22 -6.56
CA ILE A 147 20.19 -4.66 -6.39
C ILE A 147 19.02 -5.39 -7.03
N HIS A 148 19.33 -6.39 -7.88
CA HIS A 148 18.39 -7.41 -8.28
C HIS A 148 18.36 -8.50 -7.19
N GLY A 149 17.20 -8.72 -6.55
CA GLY A 149 17.06 -9.71 -5.48
C GLY A 149 15.70 -9.69 -4.79
N ASP A 150 15.51 -10.67 -3.91
CA ASP A 150 14.31 -10.75 -3.08
C ASP A 150 14.38 -9.73 -1.93
N GLY A 151 13.58 -8.67 -2.02
CA GLY A 151 13.53 -7.61 -1.02
C GLY A 151 13.09 -8.08 0.37
N ALA A 152 12.47 -9.26 0.50
CA ALA A 152 12.13 -9.82 1.80
C ALA A 152 13.36 -10.13 2.68
N ALA A 153 14.52 -10.38 2.06
CA ALA A 153 15.79 -10.58 2.75
C ALA A 153 16.50 -9.27 3.13
N GLY A 154 16.04 -8.12 2.61
CA GLY A 154 16.77 -6.86 2.74
C GLY A 154 18.13 -6.91 2.05
N CYS A 155 19.09 -6.14 2.57
CA CYS A 155 20.50 -6.18 2.15
C CYS A 155 21.40 -6.09 3.39
N LEU A 156 21.88 -7.22 3.86
CA LEU A 156 22.66 -7.31 5.09
C LEU A 156 24.02 -6.59 4.98
N ASP A 157 24.64 -6.60 3.80
CA ASP A 157 25.97 -6.02 3.60
C ASP A 157 26.04 -4.51 3.85
N GLU A 158 24.89 -3.82 3.77
CA GLU A 158 24.78 -2.38 3.95
C GLU A 158 24.09 -2.00 5.28
N ALA A 159 23.69 -3.02 6.08
CA ALA A 159 23.04 -2.78 7.37
C ALA A 159 24.06 -2.27 8.43
N PRO A 160 23.62 -1.56 9.49
CA PRO A 160 22.25 -1.20 9.78
C PRO A 160 21.73 0.00 8.98
N TYR A 161 20.41 0.04 8.77
CA TYR A 161 19.72 1.16 8.11
C TYR A 161 19.05 2.08 9.13
N ASP A 162 19.17 3.39 8.91
CA ASP A 162 18.39 4.39 9.68
C ASP A 162 16.92 4.36 9.26
N ARG A 163 16.68 4.08 7.98
CA ARG A 163 15.35 4.06 7.36
C ARG A 163 15.18 2.88 6.42
N ILE A 164 14.01 2.24 6.48
CA ILE A 164 13.60 1.24 5.49
C ILE A 164 12.26 1.68 4.91
N GLU A 165 12.13 1.73 3.60
CA GLU A 165 10.88 2.03 2.91
C GLU A 165 10.48 0.89 1.99
N LEU A 166 9.23 0.43 2.10
CA LEU A 166 8.65 -0.47 1.12
C LEU A 166 7.70 0.30 0.20
N THR A 167 7.91 0.20 -1.08
CA THR A 167 7.00 0.69 -2.13
C THR A 167 6.15 -0.43 -2.72
N VAL A 168 6.03 -1.52 -1.99
CA VAL A 168 5.21 -2.71 -2.26
C VAL A 168 4.46 -3.13 -1.02
N GLY A 169 3.24 -3.67 -1.19
CA GLY A 169 2.37 -4.06 -0.08
C GLY A 169 2.81 -5.35 0.60
N ALA A 170 2.96 -5.33 1.91
CA ALA A 170 3.34 -6.47 2.73
C ALA A 170 2.18 -6.95 3.62
N THR A 171 2.10 -8.26 3.86
CA THR A 171 1.14 -8.83 4.82
C THR A 171 1.74 -9.01 6.19
N ASP A 172 3.06 -9.00 6.31
CA ASP A 172 3.80 -9.07 7.57
C ASP A 172 5.13 -8.33 7.42
N LEU A 173 5.76 -8.01 8.53
CA LEU A 173 7.16 -7.63 8.60
C LEU A 173 8.02 -8.88 8.49
N THR A 174 9.24 -8.76 7.94
CA THR A 174 10.20 -9.88 7.96
C THR A 174 11.22 -9.72 9.09
N PRO A 175 11.78 -10.84 9.59
CA PRO A 175 12.91 -10.78 10.52
C PRO A 175 14.07 -9.95 9.99
N ALA A 176 14.39 -10.09 8.70
CA ALA A 176 15.49 -9.37 8.07
C ALA A 176 15.33 -7.84 8.14
N TRP A 177 14.14 -7.32 7.84
CA TRP A 177 13.91 -5.88 7.94
C TRP A 177 14.05 -5.36 9.38
N PHE A 178 13.51 -6.12 10.33
CA PHE A 178 13.61 -5.77 11.74
C PHE A 178 15.06 -5.80 12.25
N GLU A 179 15.82 -6.83 11.90
CA GLU A 179 17.21 -7.00 12.33
C GLU A 179 18.14 -5.96 11.69
N GLN A 180 17.91 -5.65 10.38
CA GLN A 180 18.71 -4.69 9.65
C GLN A 180 18.34 -3.23 9.94
N LEU A 181 17.19 -2.96 10.58
CA LEU A 181 16.81 -1.62 11.02
C LEU A 181 17.56 -1.25 12.31
N ALA A 182 18.20 -0.10 12.33
CA ALA A 182 18.89 0.43 13.51
C ALA A 182 17.92 0.65 14.68
N GLU A 183 18.41 0.60 15.91
CA GLU A 183 17.64 1.05 17.08
C GLU A 183 17.31 2.55 16.93
N GLY A 184 16.07 2.95 17.18
CA GLY A 184 15.56 4.27 16.88
C GLY A 184 15.26 4.52 15.38
N GLY A 185 15.59 3.57 14.50
CA GLY A 185 15.30 3.62 13.07
C GLY A 185 13.81 3.54 12.77
N MET A 186 13.43 3.92 11.55
CA MET A 186 12.03 3.91 11.09
C MET A 186 11.87 3.03 9.85
N ILE A 187 10.82 2.20 9.85
CA ILE A 187 10.36 1.50 8.66
C ILE A 187 8.98 2.02 8.26
N THR A 188 8.82 2.38 6.98
CA THR A 188 7.53 2.77 6.41
C THR A 188 7.12 1.76 5.34
N LEU A 189 5.91 1.22 5.47
CA LEU A 189 5.44 0.18 4.56
C LEU A 189 3.92 0.21 4.37
N PRO A 190 3.43 -0.16 3.17
CA PRO A 190 2.03 -0.49 2.96
C PRO A 190 1.73 -1.83 3.63
N LEU A 191 1.16 -1.78 4.84
CA LEU A 191 0.81 -2.96 5.62
C LEU A 191 -0.65 -3.35 5.37
N TRP A 192 -0.88 -4.63 5.05
CA TRP A 192 -2.22 -5.16 4.87
C TRP A 192 -2.97 -5.25 6.20
N LEU A 193 -4.08 -4.56 6.32
CA LEU A 193 -4.92 -4.51 7.51
C LEU A 193 -6.27 -5.24 7.29
N GLY A 194 -6.21 -6.42 6.68
CA GLY A 194 -7.35 -7.32 6.49
C GLY A 194 -8.13 -7.12 5.20
N ILE A 195 -8.20 -5.93 4.62
CA ILE A 195 -8.94 -5.68 3.37
C ILE A 195 -8.26 -4.70 2.42
N SER A 196 -7.47 -3.80 2.93
CA SER A 196 -6.67 -2.85 2.17
C SER A 196 -5.40 -2.52 2.93
N ASP A 197 -4.48 -1.84 2.25
CA ASP A 197 -3.24 -1.40 2.87
C ASP A 197 -3.45 -0.07 3.60
N ALA A 198 -2.67 0.10 4.66
CA ALA A 198 -2.32 1.40 5.17
C ALA A 198 -0.80 1.58 5.09
N SER A 199 -0.34 2.74 4.68
CA SER A 199 1.05 3.14 4.88
C SER A 199 1.25 3.38 6.36
N VAL A 200 2.10 2.55 6.98
CA VAL A 200 2.40 2.59 8.42
C VAL A 200 3.87 2.92 8.60
N ALA A 201 4.15 3.99 9.33
CA ALA A 201 5.50 4.31 9.78
C ALA A 201 5.70 3.75 11.19
N LEU A 202 6.68 2.88 11.35
CA LEU A 202 6.97 2.16 12.59
C LEU A 202 8.40 2.47 13.06
N ARG A 203 8.56 2.96 14.28
CA ARG A 203 9.87 3.19 14.92
C ARG A 203 10.28 1.99 15.75
N LYS A 204 11.52 1.55 15.59
CA LYS A 204 12.12 0.48 16.40
C LYS A 204 12.57 1.05 17.75
N VAL A 205 12.03 0.50 18.82
CA VAL A 205 12.38 0.88 20.20
C VAL A 205 12.37 -0.35 21.09
N SER A 206 13.50 -0.64 21.73
CA SER A 206 13.61 -1.69 22.75
C SER A 206 13.04 -3.04 22.32
N GLY A 207 13.34 -3.46 21.07
CA GLY A 207 12.96 -4.78 20.57
C GLY A 207 11.54 -4.89 20.03
N ALA A 208 10.80 -3.79 19.88
CA ALA A 208 9.49 -3.73 19.23
C ALA A 208 9.41 -2.57 18.24
N LEU A 209 8.33 -2.53 17.46
CA LEU A 209 8.06 -1.44 16.54
C LEU A 209 6.77 -0.73 16.93
N TYR A 210 6.82 0.59 17.02
CA TYR A 210 5.69 1.44 17.42
C TYR A 210 5.32 2.38 16.29
N SER A 211 4.04 2.42 15.91
CA SER A 211 3.59 3.33 14.86
C SER A 211 3.66 4.79 15.30
N GLU A 212 4.15 5.63 14.40
CA GLU A 212 4.12 7.09 14.55
C GLU A 212 3.02 7.74 13.71
N SER A 213 2.70 7.12 12.58
CA SER A 213 1.62 7.60 11.71
C SER A 213 1.10 6.50 10.80
N LEU A 214 -0.17 6.63 10.41
CA LEU A 214 -0.82 5.79 9.41
C LEU A 214 -1.50 6.68 8.36
N ALA A 215 -1.56 6.20 7.11
CA ALA A 215 -2.30 6.84 6.04
C ALA A 215 -2.92 5.78 5.12
N PRO A 216 -4.14 5.97 4.57
CA PRO A 216 -4.72 5.05 3.59
C PRO A 216 -3.84 4.97 2.34
N CYS A 217 -3.61 3.76 1.83
CA CYS A 217 -2.86 3.57 0.59
C CYS A 217 -3.31 2.29 -0.15
N GLY A 218 -2.71 2.05 -1.32
CA GLY A 218 -2.86 0.81 -2.06
C GLY A 218 -1.65 0.58 -2.95
N PHE A 219 -1.02 -0.57 -2.80
CA PHE A 219 0.18 -0.95 -3.53
C PHE A 219 0.05 -2.35 -4.13
N MET A 220 0.89 -2.63 -5.14
CA MET A 220 1.09 -3.99 -5.59
C MET A 220 1.74 -4.83 -4.51
N ARG A 221 1.41 -6.12 -4.48
CA ARG A 221 1.91 -7.02 -3.44
C ARG A 221 3.39 -7.33 -3.61
N LEU A 222 4.08 -7.45 -2.48
CA LEU A 222 5.44 -8.01 -2.45
C LEU A 222 5.44 -9.38 -3.13
N ARG A 223 6.43 -9.58 -4.00
CA ARG A 223 6.71 -10.85 -4.68
C ARG A 223 7.91 -11.51 -4.01
N GLY A 224 8.17 -12.77 -4.33
CA GLY A 224 9.33 -13.50 -3.80
C GLY A 224 8.98 -14.51 -2.71
N SER A 225 9.87 -14.70 -1.75
CA SER A 225 9.73 -15.68 -0.67
C SER A 225 8.58 -15.34 0.29
N GLU A 226 8.30 -14.07 0.51
CA GLU A 226 7.19 -13.59 1.34
C GLU A 226 6.00 -13.17 0.47
N LYS A 227 5.36 -14.18 -0.13
CA LYS A 227 4.16 -13.96 -0.95
C LYS A 227 3.00 -13.47 -0.11
N SER A 228 2.21 -12.57 -0.67
CA SER A 228 0.95 -12.16 -0.08
C SER A 228 0.05 -13.36 0.24
N ALA A 229 -0.52 -13.39 1.44
CA ALA A 229 -1.57 -14.34 1.79
C ALA A 229 -2.83 -14.14 0.94
N VAL A 230 -3.07 -12.92 0.43
CA VAL A 230 -4.21 -12.62 -0.43
C VAL A 230 -3.98 -13.14 -1.84
N GLN A 231 -4.74 -14.13 -2.22
CA GLN A 231 -4.76 -14.72 -3.56
C GLN A 231 -5.92 -14.15 -4.38
N TRP A 232 -5.71 -14.00 -5.69
CA TRP A 232 -6.77 -13.63 -6.62
C TRP A 232 -7.17 -14.84 -7.46
N VAL A 233 -8.46 -15.16 -7.44
CA VAL A 233 -9.02 -16.25 -8.23
C VAL A 233 -10.09 -15.73 -9.18
N PRO A 234 -10.15 -16.22 -10.43
CA PRO A 234 -11.23 -15.85 -11.34
C PRO A 234 -12.56 -16.37 -10.80
N LEU A 235 -13.60 -15.57 -10.99
CA LEU A 235 -15.00 -15.92 -10.78
C LEU A 235 -15.74 -15.91 -12.13
N ALA A 236 -17.02 -16.30 -12.12
CA ALA A 236 -17.87 -16.18 -13.31
C ALA A 236 -18.00 -14.72 -13.77
N ASN A 237 -18.33 -14.52 -15.07
CA ASN A 237 -18.66 -13.24 -15.69
C ASN A 237 -17.52 -12.19 -15.70
N GLY A 238 -16.25 -12.62 -15.77
CA GLY A 238 -15.10 -11.73 -15.86
C GLY A 238 -14.80 -10.98 -14.55
N LEU A 239 -15.31 -11.49 -13.44
CA LEU A 239 -14.95 -11.05 -12.10
C LEU A 239 -13.81 -11.91 -11.56
N ALA A 240 -13.06 -11.35 -10.61
CA ALA A 240 -12.13 -12.06 -9.78
C ALA A 240 -12.33 -11.68 -8.31
N MET A 241 -11.94 -12.58 -7.42
CA MET A 241 -12.01 -12.38 -5.99
C MET A 241 -10.62 -12.48 -5.38
N GLY A 242 -10.27 -11.48 -4.56
CA GLY A 242 -9.12 -11.50 -3.68
C GLY A 242 -9.53 -11.84 -2.25
N SER A 243 -8.86 -12.82 -1.64
CA SER A 243 -9.03 -13.21 -0.25
C SER A 243 -7.85 -14.07 0.19
N GLU A 244 -7.61 -14.17 1.49
CA GLU A 244 -6.68 -15.13 2.06
C GLU A 244 -7.17 -16.58 1.85
N ASP A 245 -8.48 -16.79 1.83
CA ASP A 245 -9.14 -18.08 1.57
C ASP A 245 -9.69 -18.21 0.13
N ALA A 246 -9.15 -17.47 -0.82
CA ALA A 246 -9.74 -17.32 -2.16
C ALA A 246 -10.07 -18.64 -2.85
N ALA A 247 -9.17 -19.63 -2.80
CA ALA A 247 -9.38 -20.94 -3.44
C ALA A 247 -10.59 -21.68 -2.85
N LYS A 248 -10.83 -21.58 -1.54
CA LYS A 248 -11.96 -22.22 -0.87
C LYS A 248 -13.28 -21.49 -1.09
N LEU A 249 -13.21 -20.17 -1.27
CA LEU A 249 -14.38 -19.30 -1.35
C LEU A 249 -14.86 -19.06 -2.80
N ALA A 250 -14.06 -19.40 -3.81
CA ALA A 250 -14.37 -19.08 -5.22
C ALA A 250 -15.72 -19.68 -5.67
N GLU A 251 -15.96 -20.95 -5.42
CA GLU A 251 -17.18 -21.62 -5.82
C GLU A 251 -18.42 -21.11 -5.06
N PRO A 252 -18.45 -21.07 -3.72
CA PRO A 252 -19.61 -20.55 -3.00
C PRO A 252 -19.89 -19.08 -3.30
N VAL A 253 -18.88 -18.22 -3.43
CA VAL A 253 -19.06 -16.81 -3.78
C VAL A 253 -19.60 -16.66 -5.22
N SER A 254 -19.10 -17.45 -6.19
CA SER A 254 -19.63 -17.45 -7.56
C SER A 254 -21.13 -17.83 -7.60
N LYS A 255 -21.52 -18.86 -6.87
CA LYS A 255 -22.93 -19.28 -6.78
C LYS A 255 -23.82 -18.18 -6.18
N LEU A 256 -23.35 -17.55 -5.09
CA LEU A 256 -24.09 -16.45 -4.45
C LEU A 256 -24.24 -15.25 -5.37
N LEU A 257 -23.18 -14.84 -6.07
CA LEU A 257 -23.25 -13.69 -7.01
C LEU A 257 -24.11 -13.97 -8.24
N ALA A 258 -24.30 -15.24 -8.64
CA ALA A 258 -25.19 -15.64 -9.71
C ALA A 258 -26.67 -15.66 -9.27
N SER A 259 -26.96 -15.66 -7.98
CA SER A 259 -28.30 -15.64 -7.43
C SER A 259 -28.90 -14.23 -7.40
N ARG A 260 -30.23 -14.13 -7.19
CA ARG A 260 -30.83 -12.83 -6.93
C ARG A 260 -30.43 -12.32 -5.52
N PRO A 261 -30.12 -11.02 -5.38
CA PRO A 261 -29.90 -10.46 -4.05
C PRO A 261 -31.12 -10.69 -3.15
N ARG A 262 -30.87 -11.20 -1.96
CA ARG A 262 -31.88 -11.40 -0.93
C ARG A 262 -32.37 -10.07 -0.36
N ARG A 263 -31.43 -9.14 -0.10
CA ARG A 263 -31.73 -7.85 0.53
C ARG A 263 -30.80 -6.75 0.02
N ARG A 264 -31.32 -5.51 0.05
CA ARG A 264 -30.53 -4.28 -0.15
C ARG A 264 -30.84 -3.32 0.99
N ILE A 265 -29.82 -2.87 1.69
CA ILE A 265 -29.92 -1.98 2.84
C ILE A 265 -29.10 -0.73 2.56
N ARG A 266 -29.68 0.44 2.78
CA ARG A 266 -28.90 1.69 2.79
C ARG A 266 -28.09 1.72 4.08
N LEU A 267 -26.77 1.69 3.93
CA LEU A 267 -25.82 1.71 5.04
C LEU A 267 -24.78 2.81 4.77
N ASN A 268 -24.81 3.84 5.61
CA ASN A 268 -23.81 4.90 5.53
C ASN A 268 -22.55 4.44 6.25
N PHE A 269 -21.49 4.19 5.51
CA PHE A 269 -20.20 3.77 6.04
C PHE A 269 -19.08 4.62 5.43
N ASP A 270 -18.04 4.86 6.22
CA ASP A 270 -16.78 5.38 5.71
C ASP A 270 -15.82 4.21 5.34
N PRO A 271 -14.82 4.46 4.48
CA PRO A 271 -13.89 3.40 4.06
C PRO A 271 -13.13 2.73 5.22
N THR A 272 -12.94 3.41 6.35
CA THR A 272 -12.19 2.88 7.50
C THR A 272 -12.92 1.72 8.18
N VAL A 273 -14.26 1.63 8.04
CA VAL A 273 -15.01 0.47 8.54
C VAL A 273 -14.49 -0.85 7.95
N MET A 274 -13.94 -0.82 6.75
CA MET A 274 -13.39 -2.02 6.12
C MET A 274 -12.20 -2.58 6.90
N HIS A 275 -11.30 -1.70 7.34
CA HIS A 275 -10.18 -2.09 8.22
C HIS A 275 -10.70 -2.61 9.56
N TRP A 276 -11.71 -1.94 10.13
CA TRP A 276 -12.40 -2.42 11.35
C TRP A 276 -12.92 -3.85 11.18
N LEU A 277 -13.65 -4.14 10.10
CA LEU A 277 -14.17 -5.49 9.83
C LEU A 277 -13.06 -6.53 9.75
N GLY A 278 -11.91 -6.17 9.16
CA GLY A 278 -10.70 -7.01 9.13
C GLY A 278 -10.16 -7.31 10.52
N LEU A 279 -10.06 -6.28 11.38
CA LEU A 279 -9.63 -6.44 12.77
C LEU A 279 -10.56 -7.33 13.59
N ARG A 280 -11.85 -7.38 13.23
CA ARG A 280 -12.86 -8.21 13.89
C ARG A 280 -12.88 -9.67 13.43
N GLY A 281 -11.93 -10.04 12.53
CA GLY A 281 -11.79 -11.42 12.07
C GLY A 281 -12.90 -11.89 11.11
N LEU A 282 -13.64 -10.97 10.48
CA LEU A 282 -14.60 -11.33 9.46
C LEU A 282 -13.87 -11.85 8.21
N ARG A 283 -14.46 -12.83 7.52
CA ARG A 283 -13.92 -13.32 6.24
C ARG A 283 -14.19 -12.31 5.13
N LEU A 284 -13.19 -11.50 4.87
CA LEU A 284 -13.28 -10.42 3.90
C LEU A 284 -12.96 -10.93 2.49
N VAL A 285 -13.69 -10.41 1.52
CA VAL A 285 -13.47 -10.65 0.10
C VAL A 285 -13.41 -9.32 -0.66
N VAL A 286 -12.50 -9.22 -1.61
CA VAL A 286 -12.41 -8.11 -2.56
C VAL A 286 -12.86 -8.60 -3.91
N LEU A 287 -13.90 -8.00 -4.47
CA LEU A 287 -14.46 -8.34 -5.78
C LEU A 287 -14.07 -7.27 -6.79
N GLY A 288 -13.52 -7.66 -7.91
CA GLY A 288 -13.12 -6.73 -8.97
C GLY A 288 -13.11 -7.40 -10.35
N PRO A 289 -12.76 -6.66 -11.40
CA PRO A 289 -12.50 -7.28 -12.70
C PRO A 289 -11.28 -8.21 -12.59
N GLU A 290 -11.19 -9.20 -13.46
CA GLU A 290 -9.99 -10.03 -13.57
C GLU A 290 -8.73 -9.17 -13.70
N PRO A 291 -7.58 -9.57 -13.10
CA PRO A 291 -6.34 -8.79 -13.17
C PRO A 291 -5.96 -8.35 -14.58
N LYS A 292 -6.09 -9.24 -15.57
CA LYS A 292 -5.85 -8.95 -17.00
C LYS A 292 -6.75 -7.87 -17.60
N ARG A 293 -7.83 -7.47 -16.93
CA ARG A 293 -8.80 -6.46 -17.38
C ARG A 293 -8.83 -5.22 -16.50
N ARG A 294 -7.88 -5.10 -15.56
CA ARG A 294 -7.83 -3.96 -14.64
C ARG A 294 -7.29 -2.73 -15.34
N SER A 295 -8.06 -1.65 -15.34
CA SER A 295 -7.53 -0.31 -15.55
C SER A 295 -6.81 0.12 -14.26
N PHE A 296 -5.53 0.44 -14.35
CA PHE A 296 -4.72 0.90 -13.22
C PHE A 296 -5.26 2.21 -12.63
N ALA A 297 -5.88 3.05 -13.48
CA ALA A 297 -6.33 4.37 -13.09
C ALA A 297 -7.50 4.37 -12.07
N ARG A 298 -8.36 3.36 -12.03
CA ARG A 298 -9.48 3.24 -11.06
C ARG A 298 -9.99 1.79 -11.02
N PRO A 299 -9.37 0.88 -10.26
CA PRO A 299 -9.92 -0.46 -10.10
C PRO A 299 -11.31 -0.36 -9.45
N ARG A 300 -12.35 -0.81 -10.14
CA ARG A 300 -13.72 -0.90 -9.60
C ARG A 300 -13.82 -2.12 -8.70
N VAL A 301 -13.19 -2.06 -7.54
CA VAL A 301 -13.30 -3.09 -6.52
C VAL A 301 -14.52 -2.85 -5.64
N ARG A 302 -15.10 -3.93 -5.16
CA ARG A 302 -16.14 -3.94 -4.13
C ARG A 302 -15.63 -4.81 -3.01
N TYR A 303 -15.94 -4.44 -1.82
CA TYR A 303 -15.59 -5.19 -0.64
C TYR A 303 -16.81 -5.95 -0.15
N GLY A 304 -16.58 -7.12 0.43
CA GLY A 304 -17.66 -7.93 0.98
C GLY A 304 -17.21 -8.77 2.15
N VAL A 305 -18.19 -9.32 2.84
CA VAL A 305 -18.03 -10.29 3.93
C VAL A 305 -18.73 -11.57 3.50
N TYR A 306 -18.02 -12.70 3.60
CA TYR A 306 -18.56 -14.03 3.44
C TYR A 306 -18.73 -14.68 4.82
N ALA A 307 -19.85 -15.37 5.04
CA ALA A 307 -20.07 -16.14 6.24
C ALA A 307 -20.94 -17.38 5.96
N GLU A 308 -20.81 -18.38 6.79
CA GLU A 308 -21.64 -19.57 6.82
C GLU A 308 -22.51 -19.53 8.08
N GLY A 309 -23.80 -19.61 7.91
CA GLY A 309 -24.80 -19.63 8.98
C GLY A 309 -25.67 -20.87 8.96
N ALA A 310 -26.59 -20.97 9.90
CA ALA A 310 -27.55 -22.09 9.97
C ALA A 310 -28.46 -22.18 8.73
N ASP A 311 -28.67 -21.07 8.03
CA ASP A 311 -29.45 -20.94 6.79
C ASP A 311 -28.59 -21.01 5.52
N GLY A 312 -27.33 -21.46 5.66
CA GLY A 312 -26.38 -21.69 4.58
C GLY A 312 -25.38 -20.57 4.34
N PRO A 313 -24.59 -20.67 3.25
CA PRO A 313 -23.59 -19.68 2.89
C PRO A 313 -24.24 -18.33 2.54
N SER A 314 -23.57 -17.27 2.91
CA SER A 314 -24.04 -15.89 2.73
C SER A 314 -22.90 -14.95 2.33
N LEU A 315 -23.23 -13.91 1.56
CA LEU A 315 -22.31 -12.88 1.11
C LEU A 315 -22.98 -11.51 1.21
N SER A 316 -22.34 -10.56 1.85
CA SER A 316 -22.78 -9.17 1.89
C SER A 316 -21.73 -8.27 1.26
N VAL A 317 -22.09 -7.53 0.20
CA VAL A 317 -21.19 -6.73 -0.63
C VAL A 317 -21.55 -5.26 -0.50
N PHE A 318 -20.54 -4.43 -0.24
CA PHE A 318 -20.68 -2.97 -0.25
C PHE A 318 -20.65 -2.46 -1.69
N ALA A 319 -21.68 -1.70 -2.08
CA ALA A 319 -21.77 -1.15 -3.42
C ALA A 319 -20.79 0.02 -3.62
N ALA A 320 -20.00 -0.02 -4.68
CA ALA A 320 -18.87 0.90 -4.92
C ALA A 320 -19.26 2.40 -5.06
N ARG A 321 -20.52 2.72 -5.33
CA ARG A 321 -20.98 4.10 -5.63
C ARG A 321 -22.18 4.58 -4.82
N MET A 322 -22.75 3.72 -4.01
CA MET A 322 -23.93 4.05 -3.21
C MET A 322 -23.70 3.51 -1.80
N PRO A 323 -24.17 4.22 -0.75
CA PRO A 323 -24.07 3.75 0.62
C PRO A 323 -25.07 2.59 0.81
N MET A 324 -24.77 1.44 0.19
CA MET A 324 -25.67 0.30 0.14
C MET A 324 -24.93 -1.01 0.37
N LEU A 325 -25.46 -1.84 1.25
CA LEU A 325 -25.09 -3.23 1.45
C LEU A 325 -26.05 -4.11 0.64
N VAL A 326 -25.51 -5.02 -0.16
CA VAL A 326 -26.26 -5.96 -0.99
C VAL A 326 -25.95 -7.37 -0.50
N SER A 327 -26.95 -8.09 -0.02
CA SER A 327 -26.79 -9.40 0.61
C SER A 327 -27.39 -10.52 -0.26
N PHE A 328 -26.67 -11.65 -0.32
CA PHE A 328 -26.98 -12.86 -1.07
C PHE A 328 -26.97 -14.08 -0.16
N GLY A 329 -27.80 -15.07 -0.46
CA GLY A 329 -27.90 -16.33 0.29
C GLY A 329 -28.46 -16.16 1.69
N GLY A 330 -27.86 -16.82 2.67
CA GLY A 330 -28.27 -16.76 4.07
C GLY A 330 -28.14 -15.38 4.72
N THR A 331 -28.34 -15.33 6.03
CA THR A 331 -28.42 -14.07 6.79
C THR A 331 -27.16 -13.71 7.55
N GLU A 332 -26.25 -14.66 7.74
CA GLU A 332 -25.12 -14.54 8.68
C GLU A 332 -24.16 -13.40 8.32
N ALA A 333 -23.73 -13.28 7.04
CA ALA A 333 -22.84 -12.22 6.61
C ALA A 333 -23.46 -10.82 6.83
N GLU A 334 -24.76 -10.67 6.57
CA GLU A 334 -25.47 -9.41 6.81
C GLU A 334 -25.55 -9.08 8.30
N ARG A 335 -25.87 -10.08 9.13
CA ARG A 335 -25.92 -9.92 10.60
C ARG A 335 -24.57 -9.45 11.13
N GLN A 336 -23.48 -10.14 10.76
CA GLN A 336 -22.13 -9.77 11.18
C GLN A 336 -21.75 -8.34 10.76
N VAL A 337 -22.02 -7.98 9.50
CA VAL A 337 -21.73 -6.62 9.01
C VAL A 337 -22.50 -5.56 9.79
N LEU A 338 -23.80 -5.77 10.04
CA LEU A 338 -24.64 -4.78 10.74
C LEU A 338 -24.24 -4.65 12.20
N GLU A 339 -23.95 -5.74 12.89
CA GLU A 339 -23.48 -5.73 14.28
C GLU A 339 -22.13 -5.00 14.42
N GLU A 340 -21.18 -5.30 13.52
CA GLU A 340 -19.87 -4.65 13.56
C GLU A 340 -19.92 -3.19 13.09
N ALA A 341 -20.79 -2.84 12.15
CA ALA A 341 -21.03 -1.44 11.78
C ALA A 341 -21.60 -0.63 12.96
N ALA A 342 -22.52 -1.22 13.73
CA ALA A 342 -23.04 -0.56 14.95
C ALA A 342 -21.96 -0.39 16.02
N ARG A 343 -21.09 -1.39 16.21
CA ARG A 343 -19.92 -1.27 17.10
C ARG A 343 -18.94 -0.21 16.61
N TRP A 344 -18.68 -0.15 15.30
CA TRP A 344 -17.86 0.88 14.68
C TRP A 344 -18.42 2.29 14.93
N ASP A 345 -19.71 2.47 14.76
CA ASP A 345 -20.38 3.75 15.06
C ASP A 345 -20.22 4.15 16.53
N ALA A 346 -20.24 3.19 17.45
CA ALA A 346 -20.01 3.43 18.87
C ALA A 346 -18.56 3.87 19.20
N THR A 347 -17.59 3.60 18.33
CA THR A 347 -16.22 4.16 18.43
C THR A 347 -16.11 5.60 17.95
N ARG A 348 -17.20 6.23 17.50
CA ARG A 348 -17.23 7.53 16.81
C ARG A 348 -16.46 7.54 15.50
N ARG A 349 -16.33 6.37 14.84
CA ARG A 349 -15.71 6.19 13.54
C ARG A 349 -14.27 6.75 13.50
N ILE A 350 -13.44 6.31 14.44
CA ILE A 350 -12.07 6.79 14.58
C ILE A 350 -11.28 6.56 13.27
N PRO A 351 -10.82 7.62 12.58
CA PRO A 351 -10.12 7.46 11.31
C PRO A 351 -8.79 6.72 11.52
N ILE A 352 -8.32 6.04 10.45
CA ILE A 352 -7.14 5.17 10.51
C ILE A 352 -5.87 5.93 10.93
N GLU A 353 -5.78 7.20 10.64
CA GLU A 353 -4.68 8.09 11.02
C GLU A 353 -4.55 8.26 12.55
N ARG A 354 -5.58 7.87 13.30
CA ARG A 354 -5.60 7.86 14.77
C ARG A 354 -5.47 6.47 15.37
N TRP A 355 -5.14 5.49 14.56
CA TRP A 355 -4.83 4.16 15.05
C TRP A 355 -3.37 4.06 15.46
N HIS A 356 -3.10 3.21 16.45
CA HIS A 356 -1.77 2.91 16.94
C HIS A 356 -1.50 1.43 16.76
N ILE A 357 -0.37 1.11 16.16
CA ILE A 357 0.08 -0.26 15.94
C ILE A 357 1.38 -0.47 16.70
N THR A 358 1.42 -1.53 17.51
CA THR A 358 2.67 -2.04 18.05
C THR A 358 2.92 -3.41 17.43
N ALA A 359 4.09 -3.61 16.83
CA ALA A 359 4.48 -4.89 16.23
C ALA A 359 5.57 -5.56 17.08
N TRP A 360 5.29 -6.74 17.56
CA TRP A 360 6.12 -7.55 18.42
C TRP A 360 6.72 -8.72 17.65
N PRO A 361 8.05 -8.83 17.50
CA PRO A 361 8.70 -9.97 16.85
C PRO A 361 8.65 -11.21 17.73
N HIS A 362 7.66 -12.07 17.56
CA HIS A 362 7.47 -13.23 18.43
C HIS A 362 8.54 -14.34 18.25
N TYR A 363 9.28 -14.33 17.14
CA TYR A 363 10.40 -15.25 16.90
C TYR A 363 11.64 -14.95 17.79
N THR A 364 11.68 -13.78 18.43
CA THR A 364 12.78 -13.39 19.35
C THR A 364 12.57 -13.90 20.78
N GLY A 365 11.43 -14.53 21.06
CA GLY A 365 11.06 -14.93 22.42
C GLY A 365 10.63 -13.79 23.34
N ILE A 366 10.35 -12.60 22.79
CA ILE A 366 9.83 -11.47 23.55
C ILE A 366 8.49 -11.83 24.21
N GLU A 367 8.35 -11.56 25.50
CA GLU A 367 7.11 -11.78 26.21
C GLU A 367 6.13 -10.67 25.84
N LEU A 368 4.97 -11.09 25.28
CA LEU A 368 3.92 -10.14 24.89
C LEU A 368 3.24 -9.56 26.14
N PRO A 369 2.99 -8.25 26.17
CA PRO A 369 2.20 -7.68 27.25
C PRO A 369 0.78 -8.26 27.25
N PRO A 370 0.10 -8.30 28.40
CA PRO A 370 -1.29 -8.73 28.46
C PRO A 370 -2.15 -7.84 27.55
N GLN A 371 -3.05 -8.46 26.79
CA GLN A 371 -3.94 -7.72 25.88
C GLN A 371 -4.87 -6.82 26.70
N ARG A 372 -4.82 -5.52 26.42
CA ARG A 372 -5.67 -4.51 27.08
C ARG A 372 -7.06 -4.45 26.41
N ALA A 373 -8.04 -3.96 27.14
CA ALA A 373 -9.34 -3.62 26.55
C ALA A 373 -9.16 -2.60 25.41
N ARG A 374 -9.91 -2.78 24.31
CA ARG A 374 -9.82 -1.97 23.07
C ARG A 374 -8.51 -2.09 22.28
N VAL A 375 -7.70 -3.10 22.55
CA VAL A 375 -6.56 -3.48 21.74
C VAL A 375 -6.92 -4.74 20.96
N TYR A 376 -6.76 -4.69 19.64
CA TYR A 376 -7.04 -5.80 18.73
C TYR A 376 -5.74 -6.47 18.36
N ARG A 377 -5.56 -7.73 18.78
CA ARG A 377 -4.35 -8.49 18.54
C ARG A 377 -4.49 -9.36 17.30
N GLN A 378 -3.55 -9.20 16.37
CA GLN A 378 -3.40 -10.05 15.19
C GLN A 378 -2.05 -10.75 15.24
N VAL A 379 -2.06 -12.08 15.20
CA VAL A 379 -0.84 -12.89 15.13
C VAL A 379 -0.63 -13.26 13.66
N ARG A 380 0.54 -12.93 13.12
CA ARG A 380 0.97 -13.29 11.77
C ARG A 380 2.17 -14.23 11.84
N ARG A 381 2.84 -14.46 10.72
CA ARG A 381 3.94 -15.45 10.65
C ARG A 381 5.13 -15.09 11.57
N TYR A 382 5.52 -13.83 11.59
CA TYR A 382 6.71 -13.36 12.31
C TYR A 382 6.40 -12.36 13.41
N PHE A 383 5.33 -11.61 13.27
CA PHE A 383 4.99 -10.53 14.19
C PHE A 383 3.57 -10.69 14.75
N THR A 384 3.44 -10.27 15.98
CA THR A 384 2.14 -10.02 16.61
C THR A 384 1.87 -8.53 16.61
N TYR A 385 0.74 -8.12 16.10
CA TYR A 385 0.32 -6.73 16.00
C TYR A 385 -0.75 -6.42 17.04
N ASP A 386 -0.49 -5.47 17.92
CA ASP A 386 -1.47 -4.87 18.80
C ASP A 386 -1.95 -3.56 18.19
N ILE A 387 -3.23 -3.48 17.86
CA ILE A 387 -3.84 -2.33 17.19
C ILE A 387 -4.81 -1.67 18.16
N ALA A 388 -4.51 -0.44 18.56
CA ALA A 388 -5.32 0.40 19.44
C ALA A 388 -5.91 1.58 18.66
N MET A 389 -7.01 2.13 19.14
CA MET A 389 -7.67 3.30 18.56
C MET A 389 -7.85 4.35 19.66
N ASP A 390 -7.28 5.53 19.44
CA ASP A 390 -7.49 6.67 20.33
C ASP A 390 -8.86 7.29 20.07
N GLY A 391 -9.74 7.20 21.08
CA GLY A 391 -11.09 7.74 21.06
C GLY A 391 -11.19 9.09 21.76
#